data_08bc7d74a8944ed6bc2073732942f4fb
#
_entry.id   08bc7d74a8944ed6bc2073732942f4fb
#
_cell.length_a   1.000
_cell.length_b   1.000
_cell.length_c   1.000
_cell.angle_alpha   90.00
_cell.angle_beta   90.00
_cell.angle_gamma   90.00
#
_symmetry.space_group_name_H-M   'P 1'
#
loop_
_entity.id
_entity.type
_entity.pdbx_description
1 polymer ?
#
loop_
_entity_poly.entity_id
_entity_poly.type
_entity_poly.pdbx_seq_one_letter_code
_entity_poly.pdbx_strand_id
1 'polypeptide(L)'
;MFALIIALAMFAALGASVVGQEGRGLKLVPHRVALSGGRTFELNLPEGFAISVAAQGLKRVRFMAKSPDNRIFVTDMHSLADNSRGIVYILDDFDAASRSFRKVTPYLTRLRNPNSIAFYTDPNGVNWFYLALTDRLLRYRYNAGEARPGAEPETLATFPDYGLSYKYGGWHLTRTIAVGGNGKIYVSVGSSCNACVEKEAVRASVLEMDADGRNQRHFARGLRNAVGLRWVNGRLFATNMGADHLGDQKPADTMYVVRDGANYGWPYCFQYGARRFADAEFNAGSRRMNCRNVPEAYAAFAAHSSPLGFEYFDASHGGELSDSFLVALHGSTKQDLRRGYRVARLRGLDARSSQPEDFINGFLQAGRTRGRPVDILSVGANAFLLTDDSAGVVYYVYKK
;
A
#
# COMPACT_ATOMS: atom_id res chain seq x y z
N MET A 1 68.81 15.26 49.23
CA MET A 1 68.64 15.15 47.75
C MET A 1 67.84 13.86 47.45
N PHE A 2 66.58 13.96 47.30
CA PHE A 2 65.69 12.84 46.91
C PHE A 2 65.27 13.05 45.46
N ALA A 3 65.63 12.08 44.61
CA ALA A 3 65.24 12.05 43.22
C ALA A 3 63.88 11.35 43.09
N LEU A 4 62.89 12.07 42.54
CA LEU A 4 61.54 11.56 42.28
C LEU A 4 61.51 10.95 40.86
N ILE A 5 61.32 9.65 40.76
CA ILE A 5 61.13 8.92 39.47
C ILE A 5 59.64 8.93 39.14
N ILE A 6 59.26 9.64 38.10
CA ILE A 6 57.90 9.63 37.54
C ILE A 6 57.81 8.52 36.49
N ALA A 7 57.06 7.48 36.80
CA ALA A 7 56.72 6.44 35.82
C ALA A 7 55.53 6.86 34.97
N LEU A 8 55.74 7.02 33.68
CA LEU A 8 54.69 7.35 32.68
C LEU A 8 54.07 6.02 32.21
N ALA A 9 52.82 5.76 32.63
CA ALA A 9 52.01 4.65 32.14
C ALA A 9 51.38 5.03 30.80
N MET A 10 51.82 4.44 29.69
CA MET A 10 51.12 4.53 28.40
C MET A 10 49.93 3.58 28.40
N PHE A 11 48.71 4.17 28.41
CA PHE A 11 47.49 3.46 28.08
C PHE A 11 47.37 3.36 26.55
N ALA A 12 47.60 2.18 25.99
CA ALA A 12 47.25 1.86 24.62
C ALA A 12 45.75 1.64 24.54
N ALA A 13 45.04 2.63 24.04
CA ALA A 13 43.61 2.48 23.67
C ALA A 13 43.50 1.61 22.42
N LEU A 14 43.13 0.35 22.58
CA LEU A 14 42.65 -0.50 21.48
C LEU A 14 41.32 0.05 20.96
N GLY A 15 41.42 0.87 19.94
CA GLY A 15 40.25 1.28 19.16
C GLY A 15 39.68 0.09 18.40
N ALA A 16 38.68 -0.59 18.93
CA ALA A 16 37.87 -1.52 18.16
C ALA A 16 37.12 -0.72 17.09
N SER A 17 37.65 -0.79 15.85
CA SER A 17 36.91 -0.31 14.68
C SER A 17 35.68 -1.18 14.52
N VAL A 18 34.50 -0.68 14.93
CA VAL A 18 33.22 -1.24 14.51
C VAL A 18 33.13 -0.98 13.00
N VAL A 19 33.59 -1.93 12.22
CA VAL A 19 33.29 -1.97 10.79
C VAL A 19 31.78 -2.19 10.72
N GLY A 20 31.03 -1.10 10.56
CA GLY A 20 29.63 -1.17 10.21
C GLY A 20 29.52 -2.01 8.94
N GLN A 21 28.90 -3.16 9.02
CA GLN A 21 28.48 -3.90 7.84
C GLN A 21 27.50 -2.98 7.09
N GLU A 22 28.01 -2.25 6.09
CA GLU A 22 27.17 -1.65 5.06
C GLU A 22 26.36 -2.82 4.49
N GLY A 23 25.06 -2.83 4.81
CA GLY A 23 24.14 -3.85 4.32
C GLY A 23 24.20 -3.84 2.80
N ARG A 24 24.86 -4.82 2.19
CA ARG A 24 24.83 -5.01 0.74
C ARG A 24 23.36 -5.10 0.35
N GLY A 25 22.90 -4.16 -0.48
CA GLY A 25 21.56 -4.20 -1.05
C GLY A 25 21.28 -5.57 -1.69
N LEU A 26 20.01 -5.91 -1.87
CA LEU A 26 19.64 -7.19 -2.49
C LEU A 26 20.28 -7.32 -3.88
N LYS A 27 20.91 -8.45 -4.14
CA LYS A 27 21.32 -8.82 -5.50
C LYS A 27 20.09 -9.22 -6.29
N LEU A 28 19.69 -8.38 -7.23
CA LEU A 28 18.56 -8.64 -8.12
C LEU A 28 19.05 -9.34 -9.40
N VAL A 29 18.27 -10.32 -9.85
CA VAL A 29 18.53 -11.07 -11.09
C VAL A 29 17.32 -11.00 -12.02
N PRO A 30 17.52 -10.95 -13.36
CA PRO A 30 16.44 -10.81 -14.30
C PRO A 30 15.62 -12.10 -14.45
N HIS A 31 14.29 -11.92 -14.58
CA HIS A 31 13.33 -12.98 -14.86
C HIS A 31 12.44 -12.55 -16.02
N ARG A 32 12.40 -13.37 -17.06
CA ARG A 32 11.54 -13.14 -18.22
C ARG A 32 10.08 -13.36 -17.83
N VAL A 33 9.24 -12.35 -18.08
CA VAL A 33 7.79 -12.41 -17.96
C VAL A 33 7.21 -12.43 -19.37
N ALA A 34 6.34 -13.41 -19.65
CA ALA A 34 5.60 -13.52 -20.91
C ALA A 34 4.11 -13.42 -20.62
N LEU A 35 3.43 -12.48 -21.25
CA LEU A 35 1.98 -12.28 -21.16
C LEU A 35 1.29 -12.78 -22.40
N SER A 36 0.00 -13.06 -22.31
CA SER A 36 -0.85 -13.33 -23.46
C SER A 36 -0.75 -12.19 -24.48
N GLY A 37 -0.88 -12.50 -25.77
CA GLY A 37 -0.68 -11.54 -26.85
C GLY A 37 0.78 -11.25 -27.21
N GLY A 38 1.73 -12.09 -26.75
CA GLY A 38 3.14 -12.05 -27.15
C GLY A 38 3.99 -10.96 -26.49
N ARG A 39 3.44 -10.20 -25.54
CA ARG A 39 4.19 -9.19 -24.81
C ARG A 39 5.15 -9.82 -23.82
N THR A 40 6.46 -9.53 -23.97
CA THR A 40 7.51 -10.02 -23.08
C THR A 40 8.35 -8.87 -22.53
N PHE A 41 8.82 -9.00 -21.29
CA PHE A 41 9.74 -8.07 -20.62
C PHE A 41 10.44 -8.78 -19.47
N GLU A 42 11.37 -8.11 -18.81
CA GLU A 42 12.10 -8.66 -17.68
C GLU A 42 11.74 -7.90 -16.40
N LEU A 43 11.54 -8.63 -15.31
CA LEU A 43 11.50 -8.09 -13.96
C LEU A 43 12.70 -8.63 -13.20
N ASN A 44 13.35 -7.78 -12.41
CA ASN A 44 14.49 -8.17 -11.59
C ASN A 44 14.00 -8.43 -10.16
N LEU A 45 14.31 -9.60 -9.61
CA LEU A 45 13.94 -10.07 -8.29
C LEU A 45 15.20 -10.47 -7.50
N PRO A 46 15.13 -10.56 -6.16
CA PRO A 46 16.25 -11.09 -5.38
C PRO A 46 16.65 -12.50 -5.84
N GLU A 47 17.94 -12.76 -5.84
CA GLU A 47 18.48 -14.11 -6.11
C GLU A 47 17.78 -15.15 -5.23
N GLY A 48 17.40 -16.29 -5.79
CA GLY A 48 16.58 -17.31 -5.11
C GLY A 48 15.07 -17.13 -5.24
N PHE A 49 14.58 -15.97 -5.70
CA PHE A 49 13.16 -15.79 -6.01
C PHE A 49 12.85 -16.07 -7.48
N ALA A 50 11.58 -16.33 -7.75
CA ALA A 50 11.04 -16.45 -9.10
C ALA A 50 9.64 -15.82 -9.18
N ILE A 51 9.20 -15.58 -10.41
CA ILE A 51 7.90 -14.96 -10.69
C ILE A 51 7.19 -15.70 -11.82
N SER A 52 5.88 -15.90 -11.66
CA SER A 52 4.99 -16.47 -12.67
C SER A 52 3.76 -15.59 -12.83
N VAL A 53 3.10 -15.67 -13.97
CA VAL A 53 1.80 -15.01 -14.21
C VAL A 53 0.71 -15.91 -13.64
N ALA A 54 0.13 -15.52 -12.50
CA ALA A 54 -0.90 -16.29 -11.81
C ALA A 54 -2.30 -16.11 -12.42
N ALA A 55 -2.62 -14.89 -12.88
CA ALA A 55 -3.84 -14.58 -13.62
C ALA A 55 -3.58 -13.41 -14.57
N GLN A 56 -4.25 -13.37 -15.71
CA GLN A 56 -4.10 -12.32 -16.72
C GLN A 56 -5.40 -12.10 -17.51
N GLY A 57 -5.42 -11.08 -18.36
CA GLY A 57 -6.60 -10.71 -19.13
C GLY A 57 -7.59 -9.84 -18.35
N LEU A 58 -7.21 -9.41 -17.15
CA LEU A 58 -7.93 -8.45 -16.32
C LEU A 58 -7.71 -7.01 -16.85
N LYS A 59 -8.37 -6.02 -16.25
CA LYS A 59 -8.27 -4.62 -16.70
C LYS A 59 -7.38 -3.80 -15.76
N ARG A 60 -7.95 -3.38 -14.64
CA ARG A 60 -7.31 -2.55 -13.62
C ARG A 60 -7.41 -3.23 -12.27
N VAL A 61 -6.69 -4.34 -12.11
CA VAL A 61 -6.65 -5.10 -10.86
C VAL A 61 -6.09 -4.27 -9.72
N ARG A 62 -6.76 -4.32 -8.57
CA ARG A 62 -6.40 -3.50 -7.43
C ARG A 62 -6.02 -4.36 -6.22
N PHE A 63 -6.84 -4.37 -5.20
CA PHE A 63 -6.55 -5.02 -3.94
C PHE A 63 -7.07 -6.44 -3.88
N MET A 64 -6.35 -7.26 -3.15
CA MET A 64 -6.65 -8.67 -2.94
C MET A 64 -7.02 -8.92 -1.47
N ALA A 65 -7.84 -9.94 -1.25
CA ALA A 65 -8.08 -10.50 0.08
C ALA A 65 -8.25 -12.02 -0.01
N LYS A 66 -7.83 -12.70 1.06
CA LYS A 66 -8.08 -14.13 1.24
C LYS A 66 -9.34 -14.32 2.07
N SER A 67 -10.29 -15.11 1.57
CA SER A 67 -11.53 -15.43 2.26
C SER A 67 -11.32 -16.44 3.40
N PRO A 68 -12.29 -16.59 4.31
CA PRO A 68 -12.22 -17.60 5.39
C PRO A 68 -12.04 -19.04 4.88
N ASP A 69 -12.51 -19.35 3.68
CA ASP A 69 -12.34 -20.64 3.00
C ASP A 69 -11.12 -20.68 2.05
N ASN A 70 -10.15 -19.75 2.27
CA ASN A 70 -8.86 -19.67 1.57
C ASN A 70 -8.88 -19.34 0.07
N ARG A 71 -10.01 -18.90 -0.49
CA ARG A 71 -10.06 -18.40 -1.85
C ARG A 71 -9.48 -16.98 -1.94
N ILE A 72 -8.93 -16.64 -3.10
CA ILE A 72 -8.38 -15.29 -3.35
C ILE A 72 -9.43 -14.47 -4.10
N PHE A 73 -9.76 -13.33 -3.54
CA PHE A 73 -10.60 -12.32 -4.17
C PHE A 73 -9.75 -11.18 -4.64
N VAL A 74 -10.05 -10.61 -5.81
CA VAL A 74 -9.36 -9.44 -6.35
C VAL A 74 -10.35 -8.46 -6.96
N THR A 75 -10.17 -7.18 -6.66
CA THR A 75 -10.94 -6.10 -7.28
C THR A 75 -10.34 -5.70 -8.61
N ASP A 76 -11.19 -5.33 -9.55
CA ASP A 76 -10.83 -4.76 -10.85
C ASP A 76 -11.67 -3.51 -11.06
N MET A 77 -11.07 -2.34 -10.99
CA MET A 77 -11.80 -1.08 -11.16
C MET A 77 -12.03 -0.71 -12.63
N HIS A 78 -11.66 -1.56 -13.56
CA HIS A 78 -11.80 -1.44 -15.00
C HIS A 78 -10.98 -0.31 -15.62
N SER A 79 -11.04 0.90 -15.10
CA SER A 79 -10.24 2.06 -15.52
C SER A 79 -9.98 3.01 -14.36
N LEU A 80 -9.01 3.92 -14.51
CA LEU A 80 -8.74 4.96 -13.50
C LEU A 80 -9.76 6.12 -13.54
N ALA A 81 -10.53 6.24 -14.62
CA ALA A 81 -11.65 7.18 -14.67
C ALA A 81 -12.84 6.62 -13.89
N ASP A 82 -13.71 7.51 -13.39
CA ASP A 82 -14.96 7.12 -12.74
C ASP A 82 -15.86 6.33 -13.69
N ASN A 83 -16.27 5.14 -13.28
CA ASN A 83 -17.07 4.23 -14.09
C ASN A 83 -17.79 3.21 -13.22
N SER A 84 -18.79 2.53 -13.78
CA SER A 84 -19.57 1.47 -13.15
C SER A 84 -19.33 0.09 -13.79
N ARG A 85 -18.14 -0.14 -14.36
CA ARG A 85 -17.77 -1.39 -15.04
C ARG A 85 -16.84 -2.28 -14.19
N GLY A 86 -16.60 -1.89 -12.94
CA GLY A 86 -15.74 -2.65 -12.05
C GLY A 86 -16.31 -4.01 -11.68
N ILE A 87 -15.42 -4.91 -11.31
CA ILE A 87 -15.69 -6.31 -11.02
C ILE A 87 -14.90 -6.72 -9.77
N VAL A 88 -15.47 -7.62 -8.97
CA VAL A 88 -14.70 -8.44 -8.03
C VAL A 88 -14.62 -9.84 -8.62
N TYR A 89 -13.43 -10.36 -8.73
CA TYR A 89 -13.18 -11.73 -9.19
C TYR A 89 -12.79 -12.65 -8.04
N ILE A 90 -13.12 -13.93 -8.18
CA ILE A 90 -12.54 -15.03 -7.43
C ILE A 90 -11.46 -15.66 -8.30
N LEU A 91 -10.27 -15.84 -7.72
CA LEU A 91 -9.19 -16.63 -8.32
C LEU A 91 -9.17 -17.99 -7.62
N ASP A 92 -9.55 -19.03 -8.35
CA ASP A 92 -9.72 -20.39 -7.84
C ASP A 92 -8.86 -21.40 -8.59
N ASP A 93 -8.80 -22.62 -8.04
CA ASP A 93 -8.13 -23.77 -8.65
C ASP A 93 -6.66 -23.45 -8.99
N PHE A 94 -5.89 -23.09 -7.95
CA PHE A 94 -4.47 -22.81 -8.12
C PHE A 94 -3.68 -24.07 -8.50
N ASP A 95 -3.08 -24.05 -9.67
CA ASP A 95 -2.19 -25.10 -10.16
C ASP A 95 -0.75 -24.83 -9.70
N ALA A 96 -0.26 -25.69 -8.80
CA ALA A 96 1.09 -25.57 -8.27
C ALA A 96 2.20 -25.82 -9.32
N ALA A 97 1.92 -26.58 -10.40
CA ALA A 97 2.89 -26.84 -11.45
C ALA A 97 3.11 -25.62 -12.35
N SER A 98 2.03 -25.02 -12.84
CA SER A 98 2.09 -23.78 -13.64
C SER A 98 2.14 -22.50 -12.79
N ARG A 99 1.86 -22.61 -11.48
CA ARG A 99 1.74 -21.48 -10.54
C ARG A 99 0.74 -20.42 -11.01
N SER A 100 -0.40 -20.91 -11.49
CA SER A 100 -1.48 -20.05 -12.00
C SER A 100 -2.85 -20.53 -11.55
N PHE A 101 -3.81 -19.63 -11.52
CA PHE A 101 -5.21 -19.95 -11.27
C PHE A 101 -5.87 -20.40 -12.57
N ARG A 102 -6.49 -21.60 -12.55
CA ARG A 102 -7.23 -22.13 -13.70
C ARG A 102 -8.59 -21.48 -13.89
N LYS A 103 -9.14 -20.89 -12.82
CA LYS A 103 -10.45 -20.24 -12.83
C LYS A 103 -10.34 -18.80 -12.34
N VAL A 104 -10.87 -17.88 -13.12
CA VAL A 104 -11.06 -16.46 -12.81
C VAL A 104 -12.53 -16.15 -13.03
N THR A 105 -13.29 -16.12 -11.94
CA THR A 105 -14.76 -16.05 -11.98
C THR A 105 -15.26 -14.72 -11.44
N PRO A 106 -16.13 -13.96 -12.16
CA PRO A 106 -16.78 -12.78 -11.63
C PRO A 106 -17.67 -13.14 -10.42
N TYR A 107 -17.41 -12.52 -9.28
CA TYR A 107 -18.21 -12.63 -8.05
C TYR A 107 -19.24 -11.51 -7.95
N LEU A 108 -18.83 -10.27 -8.24
CA LEU A 108 -19.68 -9.08 -8.32
C LEU A 108 -19.32 -8.28 -9.56
N THR A 109 -20.32 -7.71 -10.22
CA THR A 109 -20.14 -6.93 -11.46
C THR A 109 -20.87 -5.58 -11.37
N ARG A 110 -20.62 -4.71 -12.36
CA ARG A 110 -21.24 -3.37 -12.45
C ARG A 110 -20.98 -2.49 -11.22
N LEU A 111 -19.78 -2.58 -10.68
CA LEU A 111 -19.34 -1.86 -9.49
C LEU A 111 -18.69 -0.52 -9.86
N ARG A 112 -18.93 0.49 -9.03
CA ARG A 112 -18.33 1.82 -9.21
C ARG A 112 -16.92 1.83 -8.63
N ASN A 113 -15.89 1.71 -9.49
CA ASN A 113 -14.47 1.73 -9.14
C ASN A 113 -14.12 0.96 -7.86
N PRO A 114 -14.39 -0.36 -7.76
CA PRO A 114 -14.06 -1.16 -6.59
C PRO A 114 -12.54 -1.15 -6.38
N ASN A 115 -12.09 -0.75 -5.19
CA ASN A 115 -10.66 -0.70 -4.90
C ASN A 115 -10.22 -1.74 -3.88
N SER A 116 -10.87 -1.79 -2.72
CA SER A 116 -10.43 -2.63 -1.61
C SER A 116 -11.57 -3.50 -1.11
N ILE A 117 -11.21 -4.69 -0.68
CA ILE A 117 -12.06 -5.70 -0.07
C ILE A 117 -11.43 -6.22 1.20
N ALA A 118 -12.24 -6.70 2.11
CA ALA A 118 -11.78 -7.36 3.32
C ALA A 118 -12.79 -8.44 3.75
N PHE A 119 -12.31 -9.44 4.46
CA PHE A 119 -13.13 -10.43 5.15
C PHE A 119 -12.99 -10.26 6.65
N TYR A 120 -14.07 -10.51 7.36
CA TYR A 120 -14.10 -10.51 8.82
C TYR A 120 -15.08 -11.57 9.30
N THR A 121 -14.62 -12.39 10.24
CA THR A 121 -15.49 -13.30 10.97
C THR A 121 -15.83 -12.65 12.31
N ASP A 122 -17.11 -12.40 12.56
CA ASP A 122 -17.56 -11.75 13.77
C ASP A 122 -17.52 -12.72 14.97
N PRO A 123 -17.70 -12.23 16.21
CA PRO A 123 -17.71 -13.08 17.42
C PRO A 123 -18.77 -14.18 17.44
N ASN A 124 -19.82 -14.08 16.61
CA ASN A 124 -20.86 -15.09 16.45
C ASN A 124 -20.53 -16.13 15.37
N GLY A 125 -19.33 -16.04 14.76
CA GLY A 125 -18.89 -16.95 13.70
C GLY A 125 -19.46 -16.61 12.31
N VAL A 126 -20.11 -15.46 12.14
CA VAL A 126 -20.63 -15.03 10.83
C VAL A 126 -19.51 -14.40 10.02
N ASN A 127 -19.33 -14.88 8.82
CA ASN A 127 -18.36 -14.31 7.87
C ASN A 127 -18.97 -13.15 7.11
N TRP A 128 -18.24 -12.06 7.03
CA TRP A 128 -18.60 -10.84 6.33
C TRP A 128 -17.59 -10.51 5.25
N PHE A 129 -18.07 -10.13 4.07
CA PHE A 129 -17.29 -9.60 2.97
C PHE A 129 -17.57 -8.10 2.86
N TYR A 130 -16.54 -7.27 3.00
CA TYR A 130 -16.60 -5.82 2.88
C TYR A 130 -16.05 -5.39 1.52
N LEU A 131 -16.70 -4.42 0.90
CA LEU A 131 -16.32 -3.87 -0.40
C LEU A 131 -16.38 -2.34 -0.35
N ALA A 132 -15.24 -1.71 -0.63
CA ALA A 132 -15.14 -0.26 -0.75
C ALA A 132 -15.25 0.18 -2.22
N LEU A 133 -16.29 0.96 -2.49
CA LEU A 133 -16.53 1.66 -3.75
C LEU A 133 -16.18 3.14 -3.60
N THR A 134 -16.18 3.90 -4.68
CA THR A 134 -15.93 5.35 -4.63
C THR A 134 -16.88 6.08 -3.69
N ASP A 135 -18.17 5.75 -3.75
CA ASP A 135 -19.25 6.47 -3.10
C ASP A 135 -19.79 5.80 -1.82
N ARG A 136 -19.40 4.55 -1.55
CA ARG A 136 -19.95 3.81 -0.40
C ARG A 136 -19.08 2.66 0.07
N LEU A 137 -19.32 2.24 1.31
CA LEU A 137 -18.86 0.99 1.90
C LEU A 137 -20.03 0.03 1.99
N LEU A 138 -19.85 -1.15 1.42
CA LEU A 138 -20.83 -2.24 1.44
C LEU A 138 -20.32 -3.39 2.29
N ARG A 139 -21.23 -4.15 2.92
CA ARG A 139 -20.94 -5.49 3.42
C ARG A 139 -21.97 -6.50 2.96
N TYR A 140 -21.52 -7.71 2.76
CA TYR A 140 -22.34 -8.89 2.41
C TYR A 140 -22.08 -9.97 3.43
N ARG A 141 -23.11 -10.75 3.74
CA ARG A 141 -22.89 -12.03 4.43
C ARG A 141 -22.17 -12.96 3.44
N TYR A 142 -21.10 -13.58 3.91
CA TYR A 142 -20.28 -14.46 3.09
C TYR A 142 -20.46 -15.90 3.52
N ASN A 143 -20.72 -16.80 2.56
CA ASN A 143 -20.78 -18.23 2.78
C ASN A 143 -19.63 -18.93 2.05
N ALA A 144 -18.96 -19.85 2.73
CA ALA A 144 -17.87 -20.64 2.13
C ALA A 144 -18.34 -21.32 0.84
N GLY A 145 -17.51 -21.26 -0.20
CA GLY A 145 -17.79 -21.88 -1.50
C GLY A 145 -18.79 -21.14 -2.39
N GLU A 146 -19.43 -20.05 -1.95
CA GLU A 146 -20.41 -19.34 -2.78
C GLU A 146 -19.76 -18.73 -4.02
N ALA A 147 -20.46 -18.77 -5.16
CA ALA A 147 -20.02 -18.16 -6.42
C ALA A 147 -20.51 -16.73 -6.62
N ARG A 148 -21.44 -16.28 -5.77
CA ARG A 148 -22.02 -14.93 -5.71
C ARG A 148 -22.68 -14.74 -4.36
N PRO A 149 -22.83 -13.50 -3.87
CA PRO A 149 -23.55 -13.26 -2.60
C PRO A 149 -24.98 -13.81 -2.63
N GLY A 150 -25.37 -14.43 -1.53
CA GLY A 150 -26.73 -14.98 -1.35
C GLY A 150 -27.80 -13.95 -1.00
N ALA A 151 -27.40 -12.71 -0.70
CA ALA A 151 -28.30 -11.61 -0.29
C ALA A 151 -27.78 -10.27 -0.78
N GLU A 152 -28.67 -9.26 -0.79
CA GLU A 152 -28.29 -7.87 -1.06
C GLU A 152 -27.35 -7.31 0.01
N PRO A 153 -26.47 -6.35 -0.35
CA PRO A 153 -25.56 -5.75 0.59
C PRO A 153 -26.23 -4.80 1.57
N GLU A 154 -25.62 -4.70 2.74
CA GLU A 154 -25.85 -3.58 3.64
C GLU A 154 -24.91 -2.42 3.28
N THR A 155 -25.44 -1.19 3.16
CA THR A 155 -24.63 0.01 3.02
C THR A 155 -24.25 0.53 4.41
N LEU A 156 -22.96 0.47 4.74
CA LEU A 156 -22.45 0.86 6.06
C LEU A 156 -22.11 2.34 6.15
N ALA A 157 -21.60 2.92 5.05
CA ALA A 157 -21.25 4.32 4.96
C ALA A 157 -21.37 4.82 3.52
N THR A 158 -21.62 6.13 3.36
CA THR A 158 -21.55 6.82 2.06
C THR A 158 -20.44 7.86 2.10
N PHE A 159 -19.81 8.10 0.95
CA PHE A 159 -18.71 9.04 0.82
C PHE A 159 -19.04 10.11 -0.23
N PRO A 160 -18.55 11.34 -0.05
CA PRO A 160 -18.73 12.39 -1.05
C PRO A 160 -18.09 11.97 -2.37
N ASP A 161 -18.82 12.16 -3.44
CA ASP A 161 -18.34 12.03 -4.81
C ASP A 161 -18.84 13.22 -5.64
N TYR A 162 -18.31 13.36 -6.85
CA TYR A 162 -18.74 14.42 -7.77
C TYR A 162 -19.60 13.90 -8.92
N GLY A 163 -20.00 12.61 -8.86
CA GLY A 163 -20.75 11.93 -9.90
C GLY A 163 -19.92 11.55 -11.12
N LEU A 164 -20.46 10.65 -11.93
CA LEU A 164 -19.81 10.12 -13.14
C LEU A 164 -19.53 11.18 -14.21
N SER A 165 -20.25 12.30 -14.18
CA SER A 165 -20.14 13.40 -15.13
C SER A 165 -19.01 14.38 -14.81
N TYR A 166 -18.40 14.31 -13.64
CA TYR A 166 -17.30 15.20 -13.29
C TYR A 166 -16.09 14.91 -14.16
N LYS A 167 -15.53 15.96 -14.79
CA LYS A 167 -14.47 15.86 -15.83
C LYS A 167 -13.28 14.96 -15.45
N TYR A 168 -12.98 14.86 -14.16
CA TYR A 168 -11.89 14.03 -13.63
C TYR A 168 -12.40 12.87 -12.77
N GLY A 169 -13.69 12.60 -12.77
CA GLY A 169 -14.32 11.57 -11.92
C GLY A 169 -14.22 11.84 -10.41
N GLY A 170 -13.80 13.05 -10.04
CA GLY A 170 -13.33 13.36 -8.70
C GLY A 170 -11.88 12.89 -8.49
N TRP A 171 -11.12 13.64 -7.69
CA TRP A 171 -9.79 13.22 -7.25
C TRP A 171 -9.89 12.05 -6.27
N HIS A 172 -8.93 11.12 -6.33
CA HIS A 172 -8.79 10.02 -5.38
C HIS A 172 -10.07 9.21 -5.20
N LEU A 173 -10.50 8.55 -6.26
CA LEU A 173 -11.71 7.71 -6.30
C LEU A 173 -11.66 6.49 -5.38
N THR A 174 -10.48 6.06 -4.97
CA THR A 174 -10.28 4.83 -4.20
C THR A 174 -10.59 5.00 -2.72
N ARG A 175 -11.19 3.97 -2.12
CA ARG A 175 -11.37 3.79 -0.68
C ARG A 175 -10.70 2.48 -0.29
N THR A 176 -9.95 2.48 0.81
CA THR A 176 -9.27 1.26 1.26
C THR A 176 -9.74 0.89 2.66
N ILE A 177 -9.97 -0.40 2.87
CA ILE A 177 -10.48 -0.99 4.10
C ILE A 177 -9.34 -1.68 4.82
N ALA A 178 -9.31 -1.55 6.15
CA ALA A 178 -8.57 -2.43 7.04
C ALA A 178 -9.49 -2.89 8.18
N VAL A 179 -9.39 -4.15 8.56
CA VAL A 179 -10.10 -4.69 9.73
C VAL A 179 -9.12 -4.77 10.88
N GLY A 180 -9.45 -4.14 12.00
CA GLY A 180 -8.63 -4.17 13.21
C GLY A 180 -8.83 -5.44 14.02
N GLY A 181 -7.83 -5.84 14.79
CA GLY A 181 -7.98 -6.95 15.75
C GLY A 181 -9.03 -6.69 16.84
N ASN A 182 -9.47 -5.45 16.98
CA ASN A 182 -10.59 -5.02 17.83
C ASN A 182 -11.97 -5.20 17.17
N GLY A 183 -12.04 -5.79 15.98
CA GLY A 183 -13.27 -5.98 15.20
C GLY A 183 -13.82 -4.73 14.55
N LYS A 184 -13.11 -3.59 14.61
CA LYS A 184 -13.53 -2.35 13.95
C LYS A 184 -13.04 -2.28 12.51
N ILE A 185 -13.78 -1.54 11.71
CA ILE A 185 -13.47 -1.27 10.30
C ILE A 185 -12.84 0.12 10.19
N TYR A 186 -11.75 0.21 9.46
CA TYR A 186 -11.04 1.44 9.14
C TYR A 186 -11.13 1.70 7.64
N VAL A 187 -11.48 2.92 7.24
CA VAL A 187 -11.64 3.28 5.83
C VAL A 187 -10.89 4.55 5.52
N SER A 188 -9.97 4.51 4.57
CA SER A 188 -9.30 5.72 4.08
C SER A 188 -10.12 6.41 3.00
N VAL A 189 -10.20 7.74 3.07
CA VAL A 189 -10.87 8.60 2.10
C VAL A 189 -9.89 9.67 1.64
N GLY A 190 -9.48 9.63 0.38
CA GLY A 190 -8.53 10.60 -0.18
C GLY A 190 -9.14 11.98 -0.36
N SER A 191 -8.28 12.98 -0.59
CA SER A 191 -8.67 14.38 -0.81
C SER A 191 -9.48 14.57 -2.08
N SER A 192 -10.21 15.68 -2.15
CA SER A 192 -11.00 16.08 -3.32
C SER A 192 -10.18 16.78 -4.41
N CYS A 193 -8.89 17.05 -4.13
CA CYS A 193 -8.03 17.90 -4.97
C CYS A 193 -6.57 17.48 -4.86
N ASN A 194 -5.72 18.09 -5.68
CA ASN A 194 -4.27 17.94 -5.53
C ASN A 194 -3.76 18.57 -4.23
N ALA A 195 -4.12 19.83 -3.98
CA ALA A 195 -3.88 20.54 -2.73
C ALA A 195 -4.99 21.58 -2.51
N CYS A 196 -5.69 21.51 -1.40
CA CYS A 196 -6.74 22.46 -1.01
C CYS A 196 -7.12 22.26 0.46
N VAL A 197 -7.83 23.21 1.02
CA VAL A 197 -8.55 23.01 2.27
C VAL A 197 -9.87 22.32 1.95
N GLU A 198 -10.07 21.11 2.46
CA GLU A 198 -11.26 20.32 2.18
C GLU A 198 -12.53 20.98 2.71
N LYS A 199 -13.62 20.84 1.94
CA LYS A 199 -14.97 21.26 2.36
C LYS A 199 -15.66 20.17 3.16
N GLU A 200 -15.45 18.90 2.78
CA GLU A 200 -16.00 17.75 3.48
C GLU A 200 -14.99 17.16 4.45
N ALA A 201 -15.33 17.17 5.74
CA ALA A 201 -14.44 16.72 6.81
C ALA A 201 -13.96 15.26 6.67
N VAL A 202 -14.71 14.43 5.94
CA VAL A 202 -14.39 13.01 5.69
C VAL A 202 -13.20 12.84 4.73
N ARG A 203 -12.89 13.86 3.94
CA ARG A 203 -11.76 13.82 2.99
C ARG A 203 -10.41 13.90 3.70
N ALA A 204 -9.39 13.36 3.04
CA ALA A 204 -8.02 13.32 3.54
C ALA A 204 -7.93 12.73 4.96
N SER A 205 -8.69 11.65 5.22
CA SER A 205 -8.83 11.06 6.54
C SER A 205 -8.87 9.53 6.51
N VAL A 206 -8.73 8.94 7.71
CA VAL A 206 -9.10 7.56 8.01
C VAL A 206 -10.27 7.60 8.97
N LEU A 207 -11.36 6.94 8.61
CA LEU A 207 -12.52 6.73 9.46
C LEU A 207 -12.39 5.42 10.22
N GLU A 208 -12.96 5.36 11.41
CA GLU A 208 -13.20 4.14 12.20
C GLU A 208 -14.69 3.97 12.40
N MET A 209 -15.17 2.72 12.36
CA MET A 209 -16.56 2.36 12.67
C MET A 209 -16.62 0.93 13.20
N ASP A 210 -17.73 0.57 13.83
CA ASP A 210 -18.02 -0.81 14.19
C ASP A 210 -18.18 -1.68 12.93
N ALA A 211 -18.12 -3.00 13.08
CA ALA A 211 -18.26 -3.93 11.95
C ALA A 211 -19.60 -3.80 11.20
N ASP A 212 -20.61 -3.21 11.82
CA ASP A 212 -21.93 -2.95 11.24
C ASP A 212 -22.12 -1.48 10.78
N GLY A 213 -21.06 -0.69 10.74
CA GLY A 213 -21.06 0.70 10.29
C GLY A 213 -21.49 1.72 11.35
N ARG A 214 -21.89 1.29 12.55
CA ARG A 214 -22.26 2.22 13.63
C ARG A 214 -21.03 2.87 14.25
N ASN A 215 -21.24 3.92 15.07
CA ASN A 215 -20.21 4.65 15.81
C ASN A 215 -19.10 5.20 14.92
N GLN A 216 -19.44 5.65 13.70
CA GLN A 216 -18.48 6.22 12.77
C GLN A 216 -17.83 7.49 13.34
N ARG A 217 -16.50 7.55 13.30
CA ARG A 217 -15.72 8.72 13.69
C ARG A 217 -14.46 8.87 12.84
N HIS A 218 -13.84 10.03 12.90
CA HIS A 218 -12.51 10.21 12.35
C HIS A 218 -11.48 9.57 13.28
N PHE A 219 -10.76 8.58 12.77
CA PHE A 219 -9.62 8.00 13.46
C PHE A 219 -8.37 8.86 13.28
N ALA A 220 -8.12 9.36 12.05
CA ALA A 220 -7.00 10.23 11.74
C ALA A 220 -7.35 11.19 10.60
N ARG A 221 -6.64 12.32 10.51
CA ARG A 221 -6.82 13.37 9.51
C ARG A 221 -5.49 13.78 8.86
N GLY A 222 -5.56 14.58 7.79
CA GLY A 222 -4.39 15.16 7.15
C GLY A 222 -3.56 14.16 6.35
N LEU A 223 -4.14 13.05 5.93
CA LEU A 223 -3.57 12.07 5.02
C LEU A 223 -4.15 12.33 3.61
N ARG A 224 -3.39 13.00 2.74
CA ARG A 224 -3.88 13.43 1.43
C ARG A 224 -4.54 12.31 0.64
N ASN A 225 -3.84 11.18 0.49
CA ASN A 225 -4.37 10.01 -0.21
C ASN A 225 -3.70 8.74 0.33
N ALA A 226 -4.26 8.22 1.40
CA ALA A 226 -3.80 6.98 2.03
C ALA A 226 -4.41 5.78 1.28
N VAL A 227 -3.68 5.20 0.33
CA VAL A 227 -4.21 4.11 -0.51
C VAL A 227 -3.92 2.74 0.08
N GLY A 228 -2.72 2.48 0.58
CA GLY A 228 -2.46 1.28 1.38
C GLY A 228 -2.88 1.49 2.82
N LEU A 229 -3.60 0.52 3.40
CA LEU A 229 -4.06 0.57 4.80
C LEU A 229 -4.09 -0.85 5.34
N ARG A 230 -3.35 -1.11 6.43
CA ARG A 230 -3.27 -2.46 7.03
C ARG A 230 -2.90 -2.41 8.50
N TRP A 231 -3.52 -3.28 9.28
CA TRP A 231 -3.12 -3.56 10.66
C TRP A 231 -1.97 -4.57 10.68
N VAL A 232 -0.92 -4.23 11.43
CA VAL A 232 0.25 -5.09 11.63
C VAL A 232 0.64 -5.00 13.10
N ASN A 233 0.64 -6.12 13.80
CA ASN A 233 1.01 -6.23 15.23
C ASN A 233 0.39 -5.12 16.10
N GLY A 234 -0.94 -4.93 15.98
CA GLY A 234 -1.70 -3.97 16.78
C GLY A 234 -1.51 -2.50 16.39
N ARG A 235 -0.83 -2.22 15.28
CA ARG A 235 -0.62 -0.87 14.74
C ARG A 235 -1.24 -0.74 13.35
N LEU A 236 -1.92 0.37 13.09
CA LEU A 236 -2.44 0.68 11.77
C LEU A 236 -1.35 1.40 10.95
N PHE A 237 -0.99 0.83 9.82
CA PHE A 237 -0.07 1.45 8.87
C PHE A 237 -0.84 1.97 7.65
N ALA A 238 -0.36 3.07 7.07
CA ALA A 238 -0.88 3.61 5.82
C ALA A 238 0.24 4.15 4.94
N THR A 239 0.19 3.84 3.64
CA THR A 239 0.93 4.60 2.63
C THR A 239 0.17 5.88 2.30
N ASN A 240 0.87 6.96 1.96
CA ASN A 240 0.24 8.24 1.65
C ASN A 240 0.99 8.97 0.53
N MET A 241 0.27 9.40 -0.48
CA MET A 241 0.80 10.15 -1.61
C MET A 241 0.87 11.64 -1.31
N GLY A 242 2.02 12.25 -1.56
CA GLY A 242 2.23 13.69 -1.49
C GLY A 242 1.51 14.47 -2.61
N ALA A 243 1.42 15.78 -2.46
CA ALA A 243 0.79 16.66 -3.44
C ALA A 243 1.81 17.07 -4.53
N ASP A 244 1.33 17.28 -5.78
CA ASP A 244 2.22 17.52 -6.93
C ASP A 244 2.62 19.00 -7.12
N HIS A 245 1.98 19.94 -6.39
CA HIS A 245 2.19 21.38 -6.59
C HIS A 245 3.56 21.90 -6.10
N LEU A 246 4.25 21.13 -5.26
CA LEU A 246 5.57 21.49 -4.73
C LEU A 246 6.73 21.12 -5.66
N GLY A 247 6.44 20.62 -6.84
CA GLY A 247 7.42 20.29 -7.89
C GLY A 247 7.93 18.85 -7.83
N ASP A 248 8.93 18.55 -8.64
CA ASP A 248 9.34 17.17 -8.91
C ASP A 248 10.10 16.49 -7.76
N GLN A 249 10.71 17.26 -6.84
CA GLN A 249 11.55 16.71 -5.78
C GLN A 249 10.82 16.56 -4.44
N LYS A 250 9.70 17.25 -4.26
CA LYS A 250 8.94 17.30 -3.01
C LYS A 250 7.44 17.44 -3.26
N PRO A 251 6.59 17.06 -2.30
CA PRO A 251 6.95 16.43 -1.03
C PRO A 251 7.34 14.96 -1.22
N ALA A 252 7.93 14.34 -0.22
CA ALA A 252 8.10 12.90 -0.21
C ALA A 252 6.73 12.20 -0.16
N ASP A 253 6.59 11.08 -0.84
CA ASP A 253 5.56 10.10 -0.53
C ASP A 253 5.95 9.34 0.74
N THR A 254 4.99 8.86 1.50
CA THR A 254 5.26 8.40 2.87
C THR A 254 4.51 7.13 3.22
N MET A 255 5.01 6.44 4.23
CA MET A 255 4.29 5.43 4.99
C MET A 255 4.26 5.87 6.46
N TYR A 256 3.10 5.80 7.11
CA TYR A 256 2.90 6.20 8.49
C TYR A 256 2.40 5.06 9.36
N VAL A 257 2.75 5.09 10.65
CA VAL A 257 1.95 4.47 11.70
C VAL A 257 0.80 5.42 12.02
N VAL A 258 -0.42 5.03 11.69
CA VAL A 258 -1.62 5.87 11.88
C VAL A 258 -2.12 5.71 13.30
N ARG A 259 -2.24 6.82 14.03
CA ARG A 259 -2.63 6.88 15.43
C ARG A 259 -3.99 7.55 15.59
N ASP A 260 -4.74 7.10 16.58
CA ASP A 260 -6.01 7.70 16.94
C ASP A 260 -5.87 9.18 17.27
N GLY A 261 -6.76 10.01 16.74
CA GLY A 261 -6.79 11.46 16.93
C GLY A 261 -5.70 12.23 16.21
N ALA A 262 -4.73 11.56 15.55
CA ALA A 262 -3.59 12.23 14.93
C ALA A 262 -3.97 12.99 13.65
N ASN A 263 -3.24 14.10 13.42
CA ASN A 263 -3.31 14.87 12.17
C ASN A 263 -1.94 14.84 11.47
N TYR A 264 -1.91 14.33 10.23
CA TYR A 264 -0.71 14.14 9.42
C TYR A 264 -0.37 15.34 8.54
N GLY A 265 -1.06 16.45 8.73
CA GLY A 265 -0.64 17.78 8.33
C GLY A 265 -1.17 18.30 7.00
N TRP A 266 -1.54 17.45 6.05
CA TRP A 266 -2.04 17.92 4.76
C TRP A 266 -3.35 18.75 4.91
N PRO A 267 -3.51 19.89 4.21
CA PRO A 267 -2.62 20.48 3.20
C PRO A 267 -1.56 21.43 3.80
N TYR A 268 -1.54 21.63 5.10
CA TYR A 268 -0.74 22.66 5.79
C TYR A 268 0.74 22.30 5.95
N CYS A 269 1.05 21.00 6.01
CA CYS A 269 2.39 20.50 6.25
C CYS A 269 2.72 19.34 5.32
N PHE A 270 4.00 19.18 4.98
CA PHE A 270 4.49 18.09 4.17
C PHE A 270 5.82 17.53 4.68
N GLN A 271 6.08 16.26 4.35
CA GLN A 271 7.35 15.57 4.64
C GLN A 271 8.33 15.77 3.49
N TYR A 272 9.60 16.06 3.81
CA TYR A 272 10.71 16.02 2.85
C TYR A 272 11.98 15.56 3.57
N GLY A 273 12.57 14.45 3.11
CA GLY A 273 13.59 13.74 3.88
C GLY A 273 13.07 13.36 5.27
N ALA A 274 13.87 13.54 6.29
CA ALA A 274 13.48 13.30 7.69
C ALA A 274 12.71 14.45 8.35
N ARG A 275 12.41 15.53 7.61
CA ARG A 275 11.85 16.77 8.20
C ARG A 275 10.45 17.07 7.70
N ARG A 276 9.68 17.81 8.50
CA ARG A 276 8.36 18.34 8.18
C ARG A 276 8.48 19.83 7.95
N PHE A 277 7.82 20.31 6.91
CA PHE A 277 7.84 21.70 6.48
C PHE A 277 6.42 22.25 6.39
N ALA A 278 6.28 23.55 6.63
CA ALA A 278 5.04 24.26 6.34
C ALA A 278 4.89 24.45 4.82
N ASP A 279 3.68 24.23 4.33
CA ASP A 279 3.33 24.60 2.96
C ASP A 279 3.20 26.12 2.87
N ALA A 280 3.89 26.76 1.93
CA ALA A 280 3.91 28.21 1.82
C ALA A 280 2.55 28.78 1.39
N GLU A 281 1.78 28.03 0.61
CA GLU A 281 0.46 28.43 0.13
C GLU A 281 -0.62 28.30 1.23
N PHE A 282 -0.62 27.15 1.94
CA PHE A 282 -1.68 26.83 2.89
C PHE A 282 -1.35 27.18 4.34
N ASN A 283 -0.08 27.32 4.68
CA ASN A 283 0.39 27.51 6.05
C ASN A 283 1.58 28.47 6.18
N ALA A 284 1.50 29.61 5.49
CA ALA A 284 2.55 30.64 5.53
C ALA A 284 2.93 31.01 6.97
N GLY A 285 4.21 30.88 7.30
CA GLY A 285 4.73 31.16 8.65
C GLY A 285 4.18 30.25 9.75
N SER A 286 3.71 29.06 9.40
CA SER A 286 3.13 28.08 10.34
C SER A 286 1.95 28.61 11.18
N ARG A 287 1.21 29.58 10.64
CA ARG A 287 0.11 30.27 11.37
C ARG A 287 -1.11 29.38 11.60
N ARG A 288 -1.37 28.39 10.70
CA ARG A 288 -2.52 27.50 10.79
C ARG A 288 -2.20 26.19 11.49
N MET A 289 -0.96 25.71 11.38
CA MET A 289 -0.53 24.44 11.97
C MET A 289 0.96 24.44 12.27
N ASN A 290 1.33 24.00 13.47
CA ASN A 290 2.73 23.77 13.81
C ASN A 290 3.17 22.40 13.24
N CYS A 291 3.93 22.40 12.17
CA CYS A 291 4.37 21.18 11.49
C CYS A 291 5.33 20.31 12.32
N ARG A 292 5.90 20.83 13.41
CA ARG A 292 6.68 20.01 14.35
C ARG A 292 5.82 18.99 15.10
N ASN A 293 4.52 19.26 15.26
CA ASN A 293 3.57 18.38 15.93
C ASN A 293 2.99 17.30 14.99
N VAL A 294 3.25 17.38 13.69
CA VAL A 294 2.85 16.34 12.72
C VAL A 294 3.66 15.08 12.99
N PRO A 295 3.04 13.88 13.06
CA PRO A 295 3.76 12.63 13.24
C PRO A 295 4.83 12.44 12.16
N GLU A 296 5.95 11.86 12.56
CA GLU A 296 7.00 11.47 11.61
C GLU A 296 6.54 10.30 10.75
N ALA A 297 6.97 10.29 9.49
CA ALA A 297 6.78 9.14 8.63
C ALA A 297 7.60 7.94 9.16
N TYR A 298 6.99 6.76 9.11
CA TYR A 298 7.69 5.49 9.33
C TYR A 298 8.74 5.27 8.23
N ALA A 299 8.37 5.54 6.96
CA ALA A 299 9.28 5.56 5.84
C ALA A 299 8.91 6.69 4.85
N ALA A 300 9.91 7.18 4.13
CA ALA A 300 9.75 8.17 3.08
C ALA A 300 10.26 7.62 1.74
N PHE A 301 9.50 7.86 0.69
CA PHE A 301 9.83 7.52 -0.69
C PHE A 301 10.09 8.80 -1.48
N ALA A 302 10.79 8.69 -2.61
CA ALA A 302 10.93 9.83 -3.51
C ALA A 302 9.53 10.38 -3.90
N ALA A 303 9.44 11.70 -4.05
CA ALA A 303 8.22 12.35 -4.53
C ALA A 303 7.71 11.67 -5.81
N HIS A 304 6.40 11.55 -5.97
CA HIS A 304 5.74 10.92 -7.13
C HIS A 304 5.98 9.41 -7.30
N SER A 305 6.43 8.70 -6.27
CA SER A 305 6.55 7.23 -6.31
C SER A 305 5.20 6.53 -6.26
N SER A 306 4.18 7.19 -5.75
CA SER A 306 2.79 6.68 -5.60
C SER A 306 2.73 5.35 -4.86
N PRO A 307 3.07 5.30 -3.56
CA PRO A 307 2.97 4.07 -2.77
C PRO A 307 1.50 3.69 -2.60
N LEU A 308 1.18 2.42 -2.91
CA LEU A 308 -0.15 1.84 -2.82
C LEU A 308 -0.20 0.76 -1.73
N GLY A 309 -0.65 -0.45 -2.07
CA GLY A 309 -0.74 -1.57 -1.16
C GLY A 309 0.62 -2.05 -0.65
N PHE A 310 0.60 -2.71 0.47
CA PHE A 310 1.78 -3.28 1.10
C PHE A 310 1.42 -4.50 1.94
N GLU A 311 2.41 -5.37 2.16
CA GLU A 311 2.30 -6.54 3.03
C GLU A 311 3.45 -6.55 4.01
N TYR A 312 3.20 -7.04 5.24
CA TYR A 312 4.23 -7.30 6.23
C TYR A 312 4.51 -8.80 6.32
N PHE A 313 5.75 -9.15 6.20
CA PHE A 313 6.25 -10.50 6.33
C PHE A 313 7.00 -10.60 7.66
N ASP A 314 6.42 -11.30 8.63
CA ASP A 314 7.01 -11.48 9.94
C ASP A 314 8.22 -12.42 9.93
N ALA A 315 8.82 -12.66 11.09
CA ALA A 315 10.02 -13.49 11.21
C ALA A 315 9.80 -14.95 10.78
N SER A 316 8.56 -15.45 10.71
CA SER A 316 8.26 -16.82 10.25
C SER A 316 8.50 -17.03 8.76
N HIS A 317 8.53 -15.95 7.96
CA HIS A 317 8.76 -16.01 6.52
C HIS A 317 10.22 -16.27 6.14
N GLY A 318 11.17 -16.04 7.02
CA GLY A 318 12.59 -16.30 6.79
C GLY A 318 13.26 -15.51 5.65
N GLY A 319 14.59 -15.50 5.61
CA GLY A 319 15.39 -14.92 4.53
C GLY A 319 15.12 -13.43 4.27
N GLU A 320 15.02 -13.07 3.00
CA GLU A 320 14.87 -11.68 2.54
C GLU A 320 13.50 -11.09 2.87
N LEU A 321 12.49 -11.90 3.16
CA LEU A 321 11.16 -11.46 3.55
C LEU A 321 11.04 -11.21 5.06
N SER A 322 11.86 -11.89 5.87
CA SER A 322 11.76 -11.84 7.34
C SER A 322 11.77 -10.41 7.87
N ASP A 323 10.84 -10.12 8.77
CA ASP A 323 10.67 -8.82 9.43
C ASP A 323 10.73 -7.63 8.45
N SER A 324 9.94 -7.71 7.39
CA SER A 324 9.99 -6.73 6.31
C SER A 324 8.59 -6.36 5.78
N PHE A 325 8.42 -5.09 5.44
CA PHE A 325 7.35 -4.69 4.55
C PHE A 325 7.80 -4.76 3.09
N LEU A 326 6.93 -5.26 2.23
CA LEU A 326 7.00 -5.00 0.80
C LEU A 326 5.93 -3.98 0.44
N VAL A 327 6.31 -2.91 -0.25
CA VAL A 327 5.45 -1.78 -0.61
C VAL A 327 5.41 -1.64 -2.13
N ALA A 328 4.22 -1.67 -2.72
CA ALA A 328 4.02 -1.45 -4.14
C ALA A 328 4.11 0.05 -4.45
N LEU A 329 5.13 0.46 -5.18
CA LEU A 329 5.32 1.82 -5.68
C LEU A 329 4.84 1.87 -7.13
N HIS A 330 3.59 2.35 -7.32
CA HIS A 330 2.87 2.35 -8.60
C HIS A 330 3.57 3.15 -9.71
N GLY A 331 4.26 4.21 -9.32
CA GLY A 331 5.06 5.02 -10.21
C GLY A 331 4.38 6.32 -10.65
N SER A 332 5.22 7.28 -10.98
CA SER A 332 4.83 8.62 -11.43
C SER A 332 4.00 8.59 -12.72
N THR A 333 3.06 9.51 -12.85
CA THR A 333 2.44 9.82 -14.16
C THR A 333 3.43 10.52 -15.11
N LYS A 334 4.44 11.21 -14.54
CA LYS A 334 5.58 11.76 -15.28
C LYS A 334 6.66 10.69 -15.41
N GLN A 335 6.65 9.95 -16.52
CA GLN A 335 7.56 8.81 -16.72
C GLN A 335 9.03 9.19 -16.77
N ASP A 336 9.36 10.40 -17.19
CA ASP A 336 10.70 10.97 -17.22
C ASP A 336 11.35 11.05 -15.84
N LEU A 337 10.56 11.21 -14.77
CA LEU A 337 11.07 11.16 -13.40
C LEU A 337 11.56 9.76 -12.98
N ARG A 338 11.13 8.70 -13.65
CA ARG A 338 11.48 7.29 -13.39
C ARG A 338 11.32 6.88 -11.92
N ARG A 339 10.35 7.44 -11.22
CA ARG A 339 10.10 7.21 -9.79
C ARG A 339 8.97 6.25 -9.57
N GLY A 340 9.11 5.38 -8.56
CA GLY A 340 8.22 4.25 -8.34
C GLY A 340 8.47 3.14 -9.36
N TYR A 341 7.43 2.51 -9.90
CA TYR A 341 7.51 1.39 -10.84
C TYR A 341 8.32 0.20 -10.27
N ARG A 342 8.14 -0.09 -8.98
CA ARG A 342 8.87 -1.14 -8.27
C ARG A 342 8.12 -1.59 -7.03
N VAL A 343 8.51 -2.73 -6.51
CA VAL A 343 8.21 -3.13 -5.13
C VAL A 343 9.42 -2.80 -4.28
N ALA A 344 9.23 -1.99 -3.26
CA ALA A 344 10.26 -1.61 -2.31
C ALA A 344 10.15 -2.46 -1.05
N ARG A 345 11.29 -2.86 -0.47
CA ARG A 345 11.39 -3.49 0.84
C ARG A 345 11.77 -2.45 1.89
N LEU A 346 11.11 -2.51 3.05
CA LEU A 346 11.45 -1.79 4.26
C LEU A 346 11.72 -2.81 5.36
N ARG A 347 12.84 -2.74 6.03
CA ARG A 347 13.22 -3.68 7.09
C ARG A 347 12.79 -3.19 8.46
N GLY A 348 12.38 -4.13 9.29
CA GLY A 348 12.07 -3.92 10.70
C GLY A 348 10.72 -3.24 10.92
N LEU A 349 9.97 -3.75 11.88
CA LEU A 349 8.67 -3.16 12.23
C LEU A 349 8.81 -1.85 13.02
N ASP A 350 9.89 -1.73 13.81
CA ASP A 350 10.14 -0.61 14.72
C ASP A 350 11.16 0.40 14.18
N ALA A 351 11.80 0.10 13.06
CA ALA A 351 12.82 0.96 12.48
C ALA A 351 12.19 2.27 11.98
N ARG A 352 12.49 3.37 12.64
CA ARG A 352 12.32 4.69 12.04
C ARG A 352 13.21 4.74 10.81
N SER A 353 12.60 4.92 9.64
CA SER A 353 13.34 5.17 8.40
C SER A 353 14.30 4.06 7.96
N SER A 354 13.85 2.81 7.82
CA SER A 354 14.56 1.91 6.93
C SER A 354 14.59 2.55 5.54
N GLN A 355 15.77 2.69 4.94
CA GLN A 355 15.86 3.19 3.57
C GLN A 355 15.17 2.18 2.64
N PRO A 356 14.24 2.63 1.78
CA PRO A 356 13.57 1.71 0.86
C PRO A 356 14.59 1.11 -0.11
N GLU A 357 14.68 -0.20 -0.15
CA GLU A 357 15.51 -0.94 -1.10
C GLU A 357 14.64 -1.63 -2.17
N ASP A 358 15.17 -1.83 -3.38
CA ASP A 358 14.45 -2.52 -4.44
C ASP A 358 14.30 -4.01 -4.09
N PHE A 359 13.07 -4.53 -4.13
CA PHE A 359 12.78 -5.95 -4.06
C PHE A 359 12.37 -6.50 -5.44
N ILE A 360 11.52 -5.78 -6.18
CA ILE A 360 11.22 -6.08 -7.58
C ILE A 360 11.30 -4.76 -8.35
N ASN A 361 12.06 -4.73 -9.43
CA ASN A 361 12.09 -3.60 -10.35
C ASN A 361 11.98 -4.07 -11.82
N GLY A 362 12.02 -3.13 -12.79
CA GLY A 362 11.86 -3.45 -14.20
C GLY A 362 10.47 -3.15 -14.75
N PHE A 363 9.53 -2.62 -13.94
CA PHE A 363 8.21 -2.20 -14.43
C PHE A 363 8.25 -0.94 -15.32
N LEU A 364 9.37 -0.22 -15.35
CA LEU A 364 9.66 0.85 -16.30
C LEU A 364 10.99 0.53 -17.01
N GLN A 365 10.96 0.35 -18.33
CA GLN A 365 12.15 0.00 -19.14
C GLN A 365 12.23 0.94 -20.34
N ALA A 366 13.38 1.56 -20.54
CA ALA A 366 13.64 2.47 -21.65
C ALA A 366 12.52 3.54 -21.84
N GLY A 367 12.01 4.11 -20.73
CA GLY A 367 10.95 5.10 -20.74
C GLY A 367 9.54 4.53 -21.05
N ARG A 368 9.40 3.20 -21.15
CA ARG A 368 8.10 2.55 -21.41
C ARG A 368 7.63 1.81 -20.18
N THR A 369 6.39 2.06 -19.76
CA THR A 369 5.73 1.29 -18.69
C THR A 369 5.50 -0.14 -19.16
N ARG A 370 6.04 -1.10 -18.41
CA ARG A 370 5.80 -2.55 -18.57
C ARG A 370 4.72 -3.03 -17.64
N GLY A 371 4.63 -2.42 -16.47
CA GLY A 371 3.65 -2.69 -15.44
C GLY A 371 3.61 -1.58 -14.39
N ARG A 372 2.62 -1.64 -13.50
CA ARG A 372 2.46 -0.74 -12.35
C ARG A 372 1.96 -1.55 -11.15
N PRO A 373 2.83 -1.88 -10.20
CA PRO A 373 2.45 -2.69 -9.04
C PRO A 373 1.45 -1.95 -8.14
N VAL A 374 0.48 -2.69 -7.58
CA VAL A 374 -0.61 -2.11 -6.79
C VAL A 374 -0.71 -2.68 -5.40
N ASP A 375 -0.86 -4.01 -5.25
CA ASP A 375 -1.09 -4.64 -3.96
C ASP A 375 -0.30 -5.94 -3.84
N ILE A 376 0.00 -6.31 -2.60
CA ILE A 376 0.76 -7.50 -2.25
C ILE A 376 -0.04 -8.28 -1.22
N LEU A 377 -0.17 -9.58 -1.42
CA LEU A 377 -0.87 -10.48 -0.52
C LEU A 377 -0.02 -11.71 -0.24
N SER A 378 0.36 -11.94 1.01
CA SER A 378 1.04 -13.17 1.43
C SER A 378 0.12 -14.39 1.25
N VAL A 379 0.63 -15.44 0.58
CA VAL A 379 -0.10 -16.69 0.34
C VAL A 379 0.64 -17.93 0.85
N GLY A 380 1.71 -17.72 1.60
CA GLY A 380 2.50 -18.78 2.23
C GLY A 380 3.81 -18.24 2.76
N ALA A 381 4.58 -19.07 3.47
CA ALA A 381 5.82 -18.68 4.14
C ALA A 381 6.85 -18.04 3.18
N ASN A 382 6.86 -18.45 1.92
CA ASN A 382 7.84 -18.04 0.93
C ASN A 382 7.20 -17.53 -0.38
N ALA A 383 5.93 -17.13 -0.35
CA ALA A 383 5.23 -16.73 -1.56
C ALA A 383 4.21 -15.62 -1.31
N PHE A 384 4.01 -14.80 -2.31
CA PHE A 384 3.00 -13.76 -2.32
C PHE A 384 2.43 -13.52 -3.72
N LEU A 385 1.23 -12.97 -3.77
CA LEU A 385 0.63 -12.44 -4.99
C LEU A 385 0.93 -10.95 -5.10
N LEU A 386 1.12 -10.47 -6.33
CA LEU A 386 1.35 -9.06 -6.65
C LEU A 386 0.41 -8.66 -7.79
N THR A 387 -0.42 -7.65 -7.60
CA THR A 387 -1.27 -7.10 -8.66
C THR A 387 -0.55 -6.02 -9.44
N ASP A 388 -0.83 -5.96 -10.75
CA ASP A 388 -0.33 -4.96 -11.70
C ASP A 388 -1.52 -4.44 -12.54
N ASP A 389 -1.95 -3.22 -12.27
CA ASP A 389 -3.13 -2.65 -12.89
C ASP A 389 -2.89 -2.08 -14.30
N SER A 390 -1.65 -1.90 -14.69
CA SER A 390 -1.29 -1.49 -16.06
C SER A 390 -1.20 -2.67 -17.01
N ALA A 391 -0.71 -3.79 -16.52
CA ALA A 391 -0.61 -5.01 -17.30
C ALA A 391 -1.91 -5.84 -17.26
N GLY A 392 -2.78 -5.63 -16.26
CA GLY A 392 -4.00 -6.40 -16.03
C GLY A 392 -3.70 -7.84 -15.61
N VAL A 393 -2.73 -7.99 -14.69
CA VAL A 393 -2.23 -9.31 -14.27
C VAL A 393 -2.09 -9.41 -12.75
N VAL A 394 -2.13 -10.65 -12.27
CA VAL A 394 -1.69 -11.03 -10.94
C VAL A 394 -0.46 -11.92 -11.10
N TYR A 395 0.63 -11.55 -10.48
CA TYR A 395 1.84 -12.37 -10.41
C TYR A 395 1.84 -13.23 -9.15
N TYR A 396 2.45 -14.41 -9.25
CA TYR A 396 2.84 -15.25 -8.13
C TYR A 396 4.36 -15.19 -7.98
N VAL A 397 4.83 -14.62 -6.88
CA VAL A 397 6.24 -14.48 -6.55
C VAL A 397 6.56 -15.45 -5.43
N TYR A 398 7.65 -16.22 -5.56
CA TYR A 398 7.97 -17.28 -4.62
C TYR A 398 9.48 -17.49 -4.51
N LYS A 399 9.93 -17.97 -3.36
CA LYS A 399 11.31 -18.44 -3.16
C LYS A 399 11.43 -19.86 -3.70
N LYS A 400 12.50 -20.13 -4.47
CA LYS A 400 12.83 -21.45 -5.06
C LYS A 400 13.32 -22.41 -4.00
#